data_d08e830ced0844f13677e00051c15292
#
_entry.id   d08e830ced0844f13677e00051c15292
#
_cell.length_a   1.000
_cell.length_b   1.000
_cell.length_c   1.000
_cell.angle_alpha   90.00
_cell.angle_beta   90.00
_cell.angle_gamma   90.00
#
_symmetry.space_group_name_H-M   'P 1'
#
loop_
_entity.id
_entity.type
_entity.pdbx_description
1 polymer ?
#
loop_
_entity_poly.entity_id
_entity_poly.type
_entity_poly.pdbx_seq_one_letter_code
_entity_poly.pdbx_strand_id
1 'polypeptide(L)'
;MSKFNCIMTIVDSGNSDLVIDAAKEAGAKGATIVNGRGSTSKSNRFFKLNIQPDKQIVMILSKENQSQSIVEAISKAAGMNTKAHALSFVLPVEDAIGMAEIFKKNESEEE
;
A
#
# COMPACT_ATOMS: atom_id res chain seq x y z
N MET A 1 9.42 19.80 -7.42
CA MET A 1 8.15 19.39 -6.85
C MET A 1 7.77 18.00 -7.31
N SER A 2 7.39 17.20 -6.37
CA SER A 2 7.08 15.80 -6.66
C SER A 2 5.72 15.67 -7.36
N LYS A 3 5.68 15.02 -8.51
CA LYS A 3 4.43 14.76 -9.22
C LYS A 3 3.90 13.36 -8.92
N PHE A 4 4.65 12.59 -8.18
CA PHE A 4 4.31 11.23 -7.85
C PHE A 4 4.50 10.99 -6.37
N ASN A 5 3.70 10.08 -5.86
CA ASN A 5 3.81 9.66 -4.48
C ASN A 5 4.00 8.15 -4.39
N CYS A 6 4.59 7.73 -3.31
CA CYS A 6 4.64 6.33 -2.94
C CYS A 6 3.65 6.13 -1.80
N ILE A 7 2.65 5.32 -2.02
CA ILE A 7 1.73 4.94 -0.98
C ILE A 7 2.25 3.65 -0.38
N MET A 8 2.61 3.71 0.89
CA MET A 8 3.14 2.55 1.60
C MET A 8 2.08 2.12 2.61
N THR A 9 1.54 0.94 2.41
CA THR A 9 0.47 0.43 3.27
C THR A 9 0.94 -0.80 4.00
N ILE A 10 0.94 -0.74 5.32
CA ILE A 10 1.30 -1.86 6.17
C ILE A 10 0.00 -2.55 6.57
N VAL A 11 -0.08 -3.84 6.29
CA VAL A 11 -1.31 -4.59 6.48
C VAL A 11 -0.99 -5.94 7.10
N ASP A 12 -1.91 -6.49 7.86
CA ASP A 12 -1.74 -7.82 8.43
C ASP A 12 -1.64 -8.86 7.32
N SER A 13 -0.77 -9.83 7.55
CA SER A 13 -0.51 -10.86 6.55
C SER A 13 -1.80 -11.57 6.13
N GLY A 14 -1.88 -11.86 4.85
CA GLY A 14 -3.06 -12.49 4.27
C GLY A 14 -4.12 -11.52 3.78
N ASN A 15 -3.92 -10.23 4.00
CA ASN A 15 -4.91 -9.22 3.64
C ASN A 15 -4.43 -8.23 2.58
N SER A 16 -3.28 -8.50 1.98
CA SER A 16 -2.76 -7.60 0.95
C SER A 16 -3.66 -7.50 -0.26
N ASP A 17 -4.40 -8.57 -0.57
CA ASP A 17 -5.31 -8.54 -1.71
C ASP A 17 -6.41 -7.50 -1.54
N LEU A 18 -6.88 -7.31 -0.32
CA LEU A 18 -7.90 -6.29 -0.06
C LEU A 18 -7.36 -4.89 -0.41
N VAL A 19 -6.10 -4.65 -0.04
CA VAL A 19 -5.44 -3.38 -0.32
C VAL A 19 -5.26 -3.19 -1.83
N ILE A 20 -4.75 -4.22 -2.48
CA ILE A 20 -4.43 -4.15 -3.90
C ILE A 20 -5.70 -3.97 -4.73
N ASP A 21 -6.75 -4.73 -4.44
CA ASP A 21 -7.98 -4.63 -5.18
C ASP A 21 -8.62 -3.24 -5.03
N ALA A 22 -8.63 -2.72 -3.81
CA ALA A 22 -9.17 -1.39 -3.57
C ALA A 22 -8.36 -0.32 -4.30
N ALA A 23 -7.04 -0.45 -4.25
CA ALA A 23 -6.16 0.51 -4.92
C ALA A 23 -6.35 0.48 -6.44
N LYS A 24 -6.48 -0.71 -7.01
CA LYS A 24 -6.69 -0.84 -8.45
C LYS A 24 -8.00 -0.22 -8.88
N GLU A 25 -9.05 -0.44 -8.13
CA GLU A 25 -10.34 0.19 -8.44
C GLU A 25 -10.27 1.71 -8.41
N ALA A 26 -9.39 2.24 -7.56
CA ALA A 26 -9.23 3.68 -7.44
C ALA A 26 -8.21 4.25 -8.42
N GLY A 27 -7.65 3.42 -9.29
CA GLY A 27 -6.77 3.88 -10.36
C GLY A 27 -5.31 3.50 -10.25
N ALA A 28 -4.92 2.73 -9.24
CA ALA A 28 -3.52 2.31 -9.12
C ALA A 28 -3.15 1.36 -10.27
N LYS A 29 -1.93 1.52 -10.77
CA LYS A 29 -1.47 0.75 -11.93
C LYS A 29 -0.72 -0.51 -11.56
N GLY A 30 -0.22 -0.60 -10.35
CA GLY A 30 0.49 -1.78 -9.91
C GLY A 30 0.92 -1.63 -8.47
N ALA A 31 1.40 -2.73 -7.90
CA ALA A 31 1.83 -2.75 -6.52
C ALA A 31 2.97 -3.72 -6.32
N THR A 32 3.82 -3.41 -5.36
CA THR A 32 4.88 -4.30 -4.92
C THR A 32 4.60 -4.71 -3.49
N ILE A 33 4.67 -5.99 -3.22
CA ILE A 33 4.42 -6.52 -1.88
C ILE A 33 5.73 -6.95 -1.26
N VAL A 34 5.98 -6.46 -0.05
CA VAL A 34 7.16 -6.85 0.72
C VAL A 34 6.67 -7.47 2.01
N ASN A 35 7.19 -8.64 2.34
CA ASN A 35 6.86 -9.28 3.59
C ASN A 35 7.72 -8.70 4.71
N GLY A 36 7.11 -8.51 5.86
CA GLY A 36 7.83 -7.94 6.99
C GLY A 36 7.28 -8.47 8.30
N ARG A 37 7.83 -7.98 9.37
CA ARG A 37 7.37 -8.29 10.70
C ARG A 37 7.14 -7.01 11.46
N GLY A 38 6.04 -6.99 12.18
CA GLY A 38 5.76 -5.89 13.08
C GLY A 38 5.33 -6.48 14.40
N SER A 39 5.53 -5.76 15.45
CA SER A 39 5.03 -6.18 16.74
C SER A 39 4.03 -5.18 17.24
N THR A 40 2.93 -5.70 17.73
CA THR A 40 2.04 -4.89 18.52
C THR A 40 2.37 -5.20 19.96
N SER A 41 2.30 -4.21 20.78
CA SER A 41 2.76 -4.32 22.15
C SER A 41 2.02 -5.34 23.00
N LYS A 42 0.90 -5.83 22.54
CA LYS A 42 0.08 -6.69 23.39
C LYS A 42 0.19 -8.17 23.12
N SER A 43 0.28 -8.58 21.88
CA SER A 43 0.04 -9.97 21.56
C SER A 43 1.21 -10.88 21.82
N ASN A 44 2.41 -10.38 21.80
CA ASN A 44 3.57 -11.25 21.90
C ASN A 44 4.06 -11.49 23.31
N ARG A 45 3.60 -10.70 24.23
CA ARG A 45 4.03 -10.85 25.62
C ARG A 45 3.37 -11.98 26.33
N PHE A 46 2.12 -12.21 26.03
CA PHE A 46 1.35 -13.18 26.78
C PHE A 46 1.71 -14.59 26.46
N PHE A 47 2.03 -14.84 25.23
CA PHE A 47 2.16 -16.22 24.84
C PHE A 47 3.59 -16.70 24.76
N LYS A 48 4.53 -15.82 24.79
CA LYS A 48 5.92 -16.18 24.63
C LYS A 48 6.16 -17.15 23.47
N LEU A 49 5.16 -17.31 22.67
CA LEU A 49 5.28 -18.02 21.44
C LEU A 49 5.85 -17.01 20.47
N ASN A 50 6.84 -17.38 19.78
CA ASN A 50 7.47 -16.48 18.83
C ASN A 50 6.58 -16.26 17.61
N ILE A 51 5.31 -16.15 17.85
CA ILE A 51 4.38 -15.82 16.78
C ILE A 51 4.31 -14.32 16.74
N GLN A 52 5.18 -13.74 15.97
CA GLN A 52 5.04 -12.35 15.66
C GLN A 52 4.06 -12.25 14.51
N PRO A 53 3.10 -11.34 14.59
CA PRO A 53 2.18 -11.18 13.49
C PRO A 53 2.97 -10.76 12.26
N ASP A 54 2.87 -11.55 11.22
CA ASP A 54 3.49 -11.19 9.96
C ASP A 54 2.74 -10.01 9.38
N LYS A 55 3.49 -9.14 8.76
CA LYS A 55 2.97 -7.98 8.08
C LYS A 55 3.35 -8.03 6.63
N GLN A 56 2.57 -7.36 5.82
CA GLN A 56 2.92 -7.14 4.42
C GLN A 56 2.91 -5.65 4.18
N ILE A 57 3.83 -5.22 3.36
CA ILE A 57 3.91 -3.81 2.96
C ILE A 57 3.56 -3.76 1.49
N VAL A 58 2.50 -3.05 1.17
CA VAL A 58 2.09 -2.85 -0.21
C VAL A 58 2.56 -1.47 -0.63
N MET A 59 3.41 -1.41 -1.63
CA MET A 59 3.96 -0.15 -2.13
C MET A 59 3.36 0.14 -3.49
N ILE A 60 2.78 1.32 -3.63
CA ILE A 60 2.09 1.73 -4.84
C ILE A 60 2.63 3.10 -5.26
N LEU A 61 3.07 3.20 -6.50
CA LEU A 61 3.38 4.50 -7.07
C LEU A 61 2.11 5.08 -7.65
N SER A 62 1.83 6.31 -7.31
CA SER A 62 0.63 6.98 -7.80
C SER A 62 0.98 8.38 -8.28
N LYS A 63 0.18 8.89 -9.18
CA LYS A 63 0.26 10.31 -9.51
C LYS A 63 -0.26 11.08 -8.31
N GLU A 64 0.29 12.27 -8.10
CA GLU A 64 -0.07 13.08 -6.95
C GLU A 64 -1.57 13.29 -6.83
N ASN A 65 -2.23 13.54 -7.96
CA ASN A 65 -3.66 13.81 -7.96
C ASN A 65 -4.54 12.59 -7.76
N GLN A 66 -3.96 11.40 -7.74
CA GLN A 66 -4.70 10.16 -7.51
C GLN A 66 -4.47 9.59 -6.12
N SER A 67 -3.48 10.09 -5.42
CA SER A 67 -3.07 9.51 -4.14
C SER A 67 -4.19 9.51 -3.11
N GLN A 68 -4.92 10.59 -3.01
CA GLN A 68 -5.98 10.70 -2.01
C GLN A 68 -7.09 9.69 -2.26
N SER A 69 -7.51 9.53 -3.51
CA SER A 69 -8.56 8.57 -3.87
C SER A 69 -8.13 7.15 -3.56
N ILE A 70 -6.87 6.84 -3.83
CA ILE A 70 -6.35 5.50 -3.58
C ILE A 70 -6.30 5.22 -2.08
N VAL A 71 -5.80 6.17 -1.30
CA VAL A 71 -5.71 6.00 0.15
C VAL A 71 -7.10 5.85 0.77
N GLU A 72 -8.06 6.63 0.31
CA GLU A 72 -9.42 6.52 0.82
C GLU A 72 -10.05 5.16 0.49
N ALA A 73 -9.81 4.65 -0.71
CA ALA A 73 -10.31 3.35 -1.09
C ALA A 73 -9.69 2.23 -0.23
N ILE A 74 -8.39 2.32 0.02
CA ILE A 74 -7.70 1.37 0.88
C ILE A 74 -8.26 1.43 2.29
N SER A 75 -8.47 2.63 2.80
CA SER A 75 -8.98 2.80 4.16
C SER A 75 -10.37 2.19 4.34
N LYS A 76 -11.22 2.30 3.34
CA LYS A 76 -12.55 1.71 3.40
C LYS A 76 -12.50 0.19 3.38
N ALA A 77 -11.64 -0.37 2.53
CA ALA A 77 -11.62 -1.81 2.33
C ALA A 77 -10.79 -2.54 3.38
N ALA A 78 -9.75 -1.92 3.88
CA ALA A 78 -8.75 -2.61 4.69
C ALA A 78 -8.24 -1.82 5.89
N GLY A 79 -8.85 -0.70 6.20
CA GLY A 79 -8.34 0.21 7.23
C GLY A 79 -8.34 -0.35 8.64
N MET A 80 -8.06 0.51 9.59
CA MET A 80 -7.87 0.10 10.99
C MET A 80 -9.12 -0.48 11.63
N ASN A 81 -10.28 -0.19 11.08
CA ASN A 81 -11.54 -0.75 11.59
C ASN A 81 -11.91 -2.08 10.96
N THR A 82 -11.06 -2.62 10.11
CA THR A 82 -11.27 -3.92 9.47
C THR A 82 -10.27 -4.92 10.01
N LYS A 83 -10.46 -6.18 9.67
CA LYS A 83 -9.53 -7.24 10.10
C LYS A 83 -8.13 -7.07 9.53
N ALA A 84 -7.99 -6.31 8.49
CA ALA A 84 -6.70 -6.11 7.82
C ALA A 84 -5.80 -5.12 8.54
N HIS A 85 -6.39 -4.18 9.26
CA HIS A 85 -5.66 -3.17 10.04
C HIS A 85 -4.62 -2.42 9.22
N ALA A 86 -4.97 -2.01 8.02
CA ALA A 86 -4.02 -1.32 7.15
C ALA A 86 -3.73 0.09 7.63
N LEU A 87 -2.46 0.43 7.60
CA LEU A 87 -1.99 1.78 7.92
C LEU A 87 -1.22 2.28 6.71
N SER A 88 -1.65 3.39 6.15
CA SER A 88 -1.05 3.91 4.92
C SER A 88 -0.29 5.20 5.16
N PHE A 89 0.85 5.31 4.51
CA PHE A 89 1.65 6.51 4.45
C PHE A 89 1.73 6.97 3.02
N VAL A 90 1.66 8.28 2.80
CA VAL A 90 1.85 8.86 1.49
C VAL A 90 3.15 9.65 1.51
N LEU A 91 4.11 9.24 0.72
CA LEU A 91 5.43 9.84 0.68
C LEU A 91 5.71 10.43 -0.70
N PRO A 92 6.21 11.65 -0.77
CA PRO A 92 6.56 12.20 -2.07
C PRO A 92 7.77 11.48 -2.65
N VAL A 93 7.73 11.22 -3.95
CA VAL A 93 8.86 10.61 -4.66
C VAL A 93 9.58 11.72 -5.42
N GLU A 94 10.81 11.98 -5.03
CA GLU A 94 11.59 13.02 -5.68
C GLU A 94 12.17 12.56 -7.01
N ASP A 95 12.58 11.31 -7.07
CA ASP A 95 13.19 10.76 -8.26
C ASP A 95 13.03 9.25 -8.28
N ALA A 96 12.86 8.69 -9.46
CA ALA A 96 12.78 7.25 -9.66
C ALA A 96 13.13 6.91 -11.10
N ILE A 97 13.92 5.87 -11.27
CA ILE A 97 14.29 5.39 -12.59
C ILE A 97 13.29 4.33 -13.01
N GLY A 98 12.78 4.42 -14.21
CA GLY A 98 11.80 3.46 -14.73
C GLY A 98 10.35 3.89 -14.56
N MET A 99 10.09 4.83 -13.67
CA MET A 99 8.72 5.24 -13.38
C MET A 99 8.02 5.86 -14.59
N ALA A 100 8.75 6.65 -15.35
CA ALA A 100 8.19 7.31 -16.53
C ALA A 100 7.69 6.30 -17.56
N GLU A 101 8.38 5.19 -17.68
CA GLU A 101 7.99 4.14 -18.63
C GLU A 101 6.67 3.50 -18.25
N ILE A 102 6.46 3.26 -16.97
CA ILE A 102 5.24 2.64 -16.49
C ILE A 102 4.04 3.53 -16.80
N PHE A 103 4.13 4.81 -16.44
CA PHE A 103 3.02 5.72 -16.64
C PHE A 103 2.82 6.11 -18.08
N LYS A 104 3.90 6.24 -18.84
CA LYS A 104 3.83 6.56 -20.25
C LYS A 104 3.11 5.45 -21.02
N LYS A 105 3.47 4.19 -20.72
CA LYS A 105 2.84 3.04 -21.37
C LYS A 105 1.36 3.01 -21.10
N ASN A 106 0.97 3.25 -19.85
CA ASN A 106 -0.44 3.25 -19.48
C ASN A 106 -1.21 4.37 -20.17
N GLU A 107 -0.61 5.53 -20.28
CA GLU A 107 -1.24 6.65 -20.98
C GLU A 107 -1.45 6.34 -22.45
N SER A 108 -0.49 5.68 -23.08
CA SER A 108 -0.61 5.26 -24.46
C SER A 108 -1.76 4.28 -24.66
N GLU A 109 -1.94 3.38 -23.71
CA GLU A 109 -3.03 2.42 -23.78
C GLU A 109 -4.40 3.08 -23.61
N GLU A 110 -4.47 4.17 -22.87
CA GLU A 110 -5.69 4.89 -22.65
C GLU A 110 -6.11 5.73 -23.86
N GLU A 111 -5.16 6.08 -24.68
CA GLU A 111 -5.42 6.85 -25.88
C GLU A 111 -5.88 5.97 -27.01
#